data_65ab85da1dceee4843eaaf0b7815089a
#
_entry.id   65ab85da1dceee4843eaaf0b7815089a
#
_cell.length_a   1.000
_cell.length_b   1.000
_cell.length_c   1.000
_cell.angle_alpha   90.00
_cell.angle_beta   90.00
_cell.angle_gamma   90.00
#
_symmetry.space_group_name_H-M   'P 1'
#
loop_
_entity.id
_entity.type
_entity.pdbx_description
1 polymer ?
#
loop_
_entity_poly.entity_id
_entity_poly.type
_entity_poly.pdbx_seq_one_letter_code
_entity_poly.pdbx_strand_id
1 'polypeptide(L)'
;HILSTQHPEHGGYVYFTPARPRHYRNYSAPNEAMWCCVGTGMENHGKYGQFVYTHVGNAIYVNLFVASELNWKEKGIALRQETKFPYGETSRISITQGKGKFPLLVRYPNWVKPGELEVTVNGKPVNIISGPSSYVTIDRQWKKGDYVDVHFPMHNSIQYLPNVPQYIALMHGPILLAMKTGTEDLAHLIADDSRFGQYAGGKKLPIDQAPMLINANIEDIANTLMPIEGKPLHYMLNTKMENGIHNELMPFFELHDSRYMMYWLALSEESYKSYLDNLARQEQERQALEARTVDKVQPGEQQPETDHKMETDRSQVGNTNDVFYRDARDGHYFSYLMQTGSLTELSLRLKYWGVGEWKSHEFDILVDDVLIKEVNNTGKYRISEFKYEVYPIPSNLLKGKTQVRVKFVAKPSKQIGEIYEVRLIKNN
;
A
#
# COMPACT_ATOMS: atom_id res chain seq x y z
N HIS A 1 2.47 -0.94 -16.27
CA HIS A 1 3.14 -0.83 -14.96
C HIS A 1 4.12 -1.99 -14.71
N ILE A 2 3.82 -3.22 -15.14
CA ILE A 2 4.72 -4.37 -14.93
C ILE A 2 6.08 -4.15 -15.61
N LEU A 3 6.10 -3.66 -16.84
CA LEU A 3 7.34 -3.37 -17.59
C LEU A 3 8.24 -2.34 -16.89
N SER A 4 7.67 -1.45 -16.08
CA SER A 4 8.38 -0.40 -15.36
C SER A 4 8.73 -0.77 -13.92
N THR A 5 8.64 -2.03 -13.53
CA THR A 5 9.18 -2.52 -12.25
C THR A 5 10.69 -2.65 -12.29
N GLN A 6 11.30 -2.61 -13.48
CA GLN A 6 12.74 -2.51 -13.68
C GLN A 6 13.15 -1.04 -13.83
N HIS A 7 14.20 -0.64 -13.13
CA HIS A 7 14.74 0.71 -13.26
C HIS A 7 15.38 0.89 -14.64
N PRO A 8 15.06 1.99 -15.37
CA PRO A 8 15.49 2.15 -16.77
C PRO A 8 17.00 2.35 -16.94
N GLU A 9 17.70 2.88 -15.93
CA GLU A 9 19.14 3.18 -16.03
C GLU A 9 20.02 2.05 -15.51
N HIS A 10 19.78 1.57 -14.27
CA HIS A 10 20.66 0.56 -13.66
C HIS A 10 20.10 -0.88 -13.70
N GLY A 11 18.86 -1.06 -14.16
CA GLY A 11 18.28 -2.39 -14.38
C GLY A 11 17.80 -3.15 -13.14
N GLY A 12 17.90 -2.59 -11.93
CA GLY A 12 17.40 -3.20 -10.70
C GLY A 12 15.87 -3.33 -10.69
N TYR A 13 15.36 -4.34 -9.95
CA TYR A 13 13.94 -4.63 -9.87
C TYR A 13 13.34 -4.21 -8.53
N VAL A 14 12.07 -3.83 -8.54
CA VAL A 14 11.26 -3.52 -7.36
C VAL A 14 10.73 -4.80 -6.73
N TYR A 15 10.84 -4.95 -5.40
CA TYR A 15 10.15 -5.99 -4.64
C TYR A 15 8.79 -5.49 -4.12
N PHE A 16 8.80 -4.36 -3.39
CA PHE A 16 7.60 -3.73 -2.88
C PHE A 16 7.31 -2.40 -3.58
N THR A 17 6.03 -2.16 -3.85
CA THR A 17 5.52 -0.85 -4.24
C THR A 17 4.67 -0.31 -3.09
N PRO A 18 5.25 0.45 -2.14
CA PRO A 18 4.51 0.96 -1.00
C PRO A 18 3.37 1.88 -1.45
N ALA A 19 2.17 1.62 -0.95
CA ALA A 19 1.02 2.50 -1.13
C ALA A 19 0.96 3.64 -0.11
N ARG A 20 1.82 3.59 0.93
CA ARG A 20 1.88 4.63 1.95
C ARG A 20 2.19 5.98 1.31
N PRO A 21 1.39 7.03 1.59
CA PRO A 21 1.65 8.38 1.10
C PRO A 21 3.07 8.86 1.40
N ARG A 22 3.71 9.47 0.42
CA ARG A 22 5.06 10.04 0.52
C ARG A 22 6.15 9.03 0.90
N HIS A 23 5.95 7.74 0.56
CA HIS A 23 7.00 6.73 0.61
C HIS A 23 7.58 6.50 -0.79
N TYR A 24 8.54 5.58 -0.95
CA TYR A 24 9.23 5.33 -2.21
C TYR A 24 9.46 3.83 -2.45
N ARG A 25 9.69 3.46 -3.70
CA ARG A 25 10.15 2.13 -4.11
C ARG A 25 11.66 2.09 -4.01
N ASN A 26 12.20 0.98 -3.53
CA ASN A 26 13.62 0.68 -3.68
C ASN A 26 13.83 -0.43 -4.72
N TYR A 27 15.04 -0.55 -5.22
CA TYR A 27 15.43 -1.43 -6.31
C TYR A 27 16.50 -2.39 -5.86
N SER A 28 16.51 -3.60 -6.42
CA SER A 28 17.60 -4.54 -6.24
C SER A 28 18.89 -4.00 -6.85
N ALA A 29 20.04 -4.20 -6.19
CA ALA A 29 21.33 -3.99 -6.84
C ALA A 29 21.49 -5.01 -7.96
N PRO A 30 21.84 -4.59 -9.19
CA PRO A 30 22.04 -5.50 -10.30
C PRO A 30 23.10 -6.55 -9.98
N ASN A 31 22.78 -7.82 -10.20
CA ASN A 31 23.64 -8.99 -9.96
C ASN A 31 24.02 -9.28 -8.49
N GLU A 32 23.50 -8.54 -7.52
CA GLU A 32 23.79 -8.72 -6.11
C GLU A 32 22.56 -9.12 -5.29
N ALA A 33 21.51 -8.31 -5.29
CA ALA A 33 20.29 -8.56 -4.53
C ALA A 33 19.33 -9.46 -5.32
N MET A 34 19.42 -10.76 -5.16
CA MET A 34 18.67 -11.77 -5.92
C MET A 34 17.41 -12.23 -5.15
N TRP A 35 16.49 -11.32 -4.86
CA TRP A 35 15.20 -11.66 -4.27
C TRP A 35 14.34 -12.48 -5.26
N CYS A 36 13.34 -13.22 -4.76
CA CYS A 36 12.43 -14.01 -5.61
C CYS A 36 11.75 -13.15 -6.70
N CYS A 37 11.38 -11.89 -6.37
CA CYS A 37 10.75 -10.97 -7.31
C CYS A 37 11.71 -10.48 -8.41
N VAL A 38 13.01 -10.48 -8.20
CA VAL A 38 14.01 -10.22 -9.24
C VAL A 38 13.97 -11.33 -10.29
N GLY A 39 13.95 -12.59 -9.86
CA GLY A 39 13.80 -13.74 -10.75
C GLY A 39 12.52 -13.68 -11.57
N THR A 40 11.38 -13.41 -10.91
CA THR A 40 10.08 -13.24 -11.59
C THR A 40 10.10 -12.06 -12.56
N GLY A 41 10.72 -10.94 -12.19
CA GLY A 41 10.86 -9.77 -13.07
C GLY A 41 11.64 -10.09 -14.34
N MET A 42 12.77 -10.80 -14.24
CA MET A 42 13.55 -11.24 -15.40
C MET A 42 12.77 -12.21 -16.30
N GLU A 43 12.08 -13.20 -15.71
CA GLU A 43 11.27 -14.15 -16.47
C GLU A 43 10.13 -13.49 -17.24
N ASN A 44 9.50 -12.46 -16.66
CA ASN A 44 8.41 -11.73 -17.31
C ASN A 44 8.83 -11.17 -18.67
N HIS A 45 10.03 -10.61 -18.78
CA HIS A 45 10.54 -10.06 -20.04
C HIS A 45 10.58 -11.10 -21.15
N GLY A 46 10.91 -12.37 -20.82
CA GLY A 46 10.86 -13.48 -21.75
C GLY A 46 9.45 -13.99 -22.10
N LYS A 47 8.43 -13.58 -21.35
CA LYS A 47 7.06 -14.10 -21.47
C LYS A 47 6.06 -13.15 -22.13
N TYR A 48 6.36 -11.86 -22.22
CA TYR A 48 5.40 -10.90 -22.81
C TYR A 48 4.99 -11.27 -24.23
N GLY A 49 5.94 -11.70 -25.07
CA GLY A 49 5.67 -12.14 -26.43
C GLY A 49 4.72 -13.34 -26.53
N GLN A 50 4.64 -14.17 -25.49
CA GLN A 50 3.78 -15.35 -25.47
C GLN A 50 2.29 -15.00 -25.34
N PHE A 51 1.96 -13.77 -24.87
CA PHE A 51 0.58 -13.36 -24.63
C PHE A 51 0.11 -12.18 -25.47
N VAL A 52 0.97 -11.56 -26.27
CA VAL A 52 0.55 -10.50 -27.21
C VAL A 52 -0.50 -11.06 -28.15
N TYR A 53 -0.23 -12.27 -28.67
CA TYR A 53 -1.16 -13.03 -29.51
C TYR A 53 -1.36 -14.42 -28.92
N THR A 54 -2.60 -14.92 -28.99
CA THR A 54 -2.93 -16.32 -28.70
C THR A 54 -3.83 -16.86 -29.79
N HIS A 55 -4.04 -18.17 -29.83
CA HIS A 55 -4.96 -18.77 -30.82
C HIS A 55 -5.78 -19.92 -30.24
N VAL A 56 -6.96 -20.11 -30.79
CA VAL A 56 -7.81 -21.28 -30.53
C VAL A 56 -8.27 -21.80 -31.90
N GLY A 57 -7.81 -22.99 -32.28
CA GLY A 57 -8.04 -23.52 -33.61
C GLY A 57 -7.38 -22.62 -34.67
N ASN A 58 -8.20 -21.99 -35.55
CA ASN A 58 -7.74 -21.03 -36.55
C ASN A 58 -8.03 -19.56 -36.17
N ALA A 59 -8.62 -19.30 -35.03
CA ALA A 59 -8.88 -17.94 -34.56
C ALA A 59 -7.64 -17.34 -33.90
N ILE A 60 -7.30 -16.09 -34.22
CA ILE A 60 -6.19 -15.32 -33.62
C ILE A 60 -6.78 -14.28 -32.68
N TYR A 61 -6.26 -14.23 -31.46
CA TYR A 61 -6.59 -13.22 -30.46
C TYR A 61 -5.46 -12.20 -30.34
N VAL A 62 -5.78 -10.92 -30.45
CA VAL A 62 -4.88 -9.79 -30.16
C VAL A 62 -5.19 -9.31 -28.75
N ASN A 63 -4.36 -9.72 -27.79
CA ASN A 63 -4.62 -9.53 -26.36
C ASN A 63 -4.02 -8.23 -25.81
N LEU A 64 -2.87 -7.82 -26.34
CA LEU A 64 -2.14 -6.65 -25.89
C LEU A 64 -1.82 -5.72 -27.06
N PHE A 65 -1.93 -4.42 -26.83
CA PHE A 65 -1.53 -3.41 -27.82
C PHE A 65 -0.05 -3.08 -27.62
N VAL A 66 0.81 -3.94 -28.17
CA VAL A 66 2.27 -3.83 -28.11
C VAL A 66 2.81 -3.94 -29.55
N ALA A 67 3.67 -3.00 -29.95
CA ALA A 67 4.32 -3.05 -31.25
C ALA A 67 5.09 -4.38 -31.42
N SER A 68 4.70 -5.19 -32.39
CA SER A 68 5.15 -6.59 -32.46
C SER A 68 4.85 -7.22 -33.83
N GLU A 69 5.47 -8.37 -34.08
CA GLU A 69 5.19 -9.21 -35.24
C GLU A 69 4.81 -10.62 -34.79
N LEU A 70 3.79 -11.18 -35.41
CA LEU A 70 3.43 -12.58 -35.28
C LEU A 70 3.77 -13.30 -36.62
N ASN A 71 4.54 -14.39 -36.54
CA ASN A 71 4.77 -15.28 -37.66
C ASN A 71 4.20 -16.67 -37.31
N TRP A 72 2.99 -16.93 -37.76
CA TRP A 72 2.33 -18.23 -37.58
C TRP A 72 2.67 -19.17 -38.73
N LYS A 73 3.85 -19.79 -38.64
CA LYS A 73 4.44 -20.63 -39.73
C LYS A 73 3.51 -21.75 -40.17
N GLU A 74 2.82 -22.41 -39.23
CA GLU A 74 1.92 -23.55 -39.52
C GLU A 74 0.74 -23.16 -40.42
N LYS A 75 0.32 -21.90 -40.36
CA LYS A 75 -0.77 -21.35 -41.20
C LYS A 75 -0.29 -20.50 -42.37
N GLY A 76 1.02 -20.25 -42.46
CA GLY A 76 1.61 -19.36 -43.47
C GLY A 76 1.12 -17.91 -43.34
N ILE A 77 0.72 -17.48 -42.16
CA ILE A 77 0.19 -16.13 -41.88
C ILE A 77 1.21 -15.35 -41.05
N ALA A 78 1.45 -14.09 -41.41
CA ALA A 78 2.17 -13.16 -40.58
C ALA A 78 1.38 -11.86 -40.38
N LEU A 79 1.44 -11.33 -39.16
CA LEU A 79 0.83 -10.06 -38.75
C LEU A 79 1.91 -9.13 -38.24
N ARG A 80 1.68 -7.81 -38.38
CA ARG A 80 2.44 -6.76 -37.70
C ARG A 80 1.47 -5.86 -36.98
N GLN A 81 1.74 -5.59 -35.69
CA GLN A 81 1.04 -4.60 -34.89
C GLN A 81 1.92 -3.36 -34.72
N GLU A 82 1.38 -2.19 -35.04
CA GLU A 82 2.02 -0.89 -34.88
C GLU A 82 1.16 -0.05 -33.97
N THR A 83 1.76 0.46 -32.88
CA THR A 83 1.08 1.27 -31.86
C THR A 83 2.08 2.12 -31.11
N LYS A 84 1.62 3.24 -30.58
CA LYS A 84 2.35 4.08 -29.61
C LYS A 84 1.76 3.96 -28.21
N PHE A 85 0.87 2.99 -27.97
CA PHE A 85 0.31 2.77 -26.63
C PHE A 85 1.42 2.56 -25.60
N PRO A 86 1.37 3.18 -24.39
CA PRO A 86 0.25 3.92 -23.83
C PRO A 86 0.19 5.43 -24.20
N TYR A 87 1.12 5.95 -24.96
CA TYR A 87 1.17 7.38 -25.34
C TYR A 87 0.22 7.75 -26.51
N GLY A 88 -0.43 6.77 -27.10
CA GLY A 88 -1.43 6.94 -28.14
C GLY A 88 -2.57 5.92 -27.98
N GLU A 89 -3.73 6.27 -28.51
CA GLU A 89 -5.00 5.56 -28.34
C GLU A 89 -5.34 4.69 -29.55
N THR A 90 -4.34 4.38 -30.40
CA THR A 90 -4.57 3.62 -31.64
C THR A 90 -3.61 2.46 -31.79
N SER A 91 -4.07 1.41 -32.45
CA SER A 91 -3.24 0.29 -32.90
C SER A 91 -3.64 -0.14 -34.31
N ARG A 92 -2.65 -0.36 -35.18
CA ARG A 92 -2.86 -0.95 -36.51
C ARG A 92 -2.32 -2.36 -36.55
N ILE A 93 -3.14 -3.31 -36.99
CA ILE A 93 -2.77 -4.72 -37.18
C ILE A 93 -2.84 -5.03 -38.68
N SER A 94 -1.69 -5.27 -39.31
CA SER A 94 -1.57 -5.50 -40.76
C SER A 94 -1.26 -6.95 -41.05
N ILE A 95 -1.89 -7.53 -42.07
CA ILE A 95 -1.54 -8.85 -42.63
C ILE A 95 -0.32 -8.66 -43.53
N THR A 96 0.86 -9.09 -43.10
CA THR A 96 2.12 -8.87 -43.81
C THR A 96 2.44 -10.04 -44.75
N GLN A 97 1.90 -11.24 -44.45
CA GLN A 97 2.10 -12.43 -45.27
C GLN A 97 0.88 -13.35 -45.22
N GLY A 98 0.64 -14.06 -46.31
CA GLY A 98 -0.34 -15.12 -46.42
C GLY A 98 -1.74 -14.66 -46.80
N LYS A 99 -2.65 -15.65 -46.90
CA LYS A 99 -4.10 -15.48 -47.14
C LYS A 99 -4.86 -16.63 -46.48
N GLY A 100 -6.06 -16.38 -46.02
CA GLY A 100 -6.91 -17.42 -45.45
C GLY A 100 -8.17 -16.87 -44.80
N LYS A 101 -9.14 -17.76 -44.55
CA LYS A 101 -10.31 -17.41 -43.74
C LYS A 101 -10.06 -17.77 -42.31
N PHE A 102 -10.07 -16.76 -41.41
CA PHE A 102 -9.96 -16.96 -39.98
C PHE A 102 -10.58 -15.79 -39.21
N PRO A 103 -11.11 -16.05 -37.98
CA PRO A 103 -11.51 -15.00 -37.07
C PRO A 103 -10.27 -14.30 -36.51
N LEU A 104 -10.24 -12.96 -36.55
CA LEU A 104 -9.33 -12.11 -35.79
C LEU A 104 -10.14 -11.49 -34.66
N LEU A 105 -9.73 -11.74 -33.40
CA LEU A 105 -10.41 -11.25 -32.20
C LEU A 105 -9.53 -10.18 -31.58
N VAL A 106 -10.02 -8.94 -31.60
CA VAL A 106 -9.32 -7.79 -31.07
C VAL A 106 -9.88 -7.48 -29.67
N ARG A 107 -9.02 -7.37 -28.68
CA ARG A 107 -9.45 -7.09 -27.31
C ARG A 107 -10.23 -5.78 -27.22
N TYR A 108 -11.38 -5.81 -26.51
CA TYR A 108 -12.13 -4.65 -26.07
C TYR A 108 -11.74 -4.37 -24.61
N PRO A 109 -10.85 -3.38 -24.35
CA PRO A 109 -10.35 -3.12 -22.99
C PRO A 109 -11.44 -2.69 -22.03
N ASN A 110 -11.27 -2.98 -20.74
CA ASN A 110 -12.22 -2.59 -19.70
C ASN A 110 -12.26 -1.10 -19.39
N TRP A 111 -11.20 -0.37 -19.73
CA TRP A 111 -11.13 1.10 -19.52
C TRP A 111 -11.82 1.91 -20.62
N VAL A 112 -12.12 1.29 -21.76
CA VAL A 112 -12.86 1.94 -22.85
C VAL A 112 -14.35 1.84 -22.56
N LYS A 113 -15.04 2.96 -22.58
CA LYS A 113 -16.47 2.99 -22.28
C LYS A 113 -17.29 2.20 -23.32
N PRO A 114 -18.45 1.67 -22.91
CA PRO A 114 -19.34 0.98 -23.84
C PRO A 114 -19.68 1.87 -25.05
N GLY A 115 -19.47 1.33 -26.27
CA GLY A 115 -19.79 2.03 -27.53
C GLY A 115 -18.72 3.00 -28.04
N GLU A 116 -17.62 3.21 -27.29
CA GLU A 116 -16.55 4.14 -27.71
C GLU A 116 -15.37 3.45 -28.43
N LEU A 117 -15.26 2.12 -28.37
CA LEU A 117 -14.27 1.40 -29.15
C LEU A 117 -14.61 1.48 -30.64
N GLU A 118 -13.67 1.95 -31.44
CA GLU A 118 -13.83 1.97 -32.90
C GLU A 118 -12.87 0.96 -33.53
N VAL A 119 -13.41 0.15 -34.45
CA VAL A 119 -12.62 -0.81 -35.23
C VAL A 119 -12.97 -0.65 -36.70
N THR A 120 -11.96 -0.56 -37.56
CA THR A 120 -12.15 -0.54 -38.98
C THR A 120 -11.32 -1.64 -39.66
N VAL A 121 -11.78 -2.15 -40.81
CA VAL A 121 -11.03 -3.04 -41.66
C VAL A 121 -10.87 -2.38 -43.02
N ASN A 122 -9.62 -2.14 -43.45
CA ASN A 122 -9.31 -1.42 -44.68
C ASN A 122 -10.08 -0.08 -44.79
N GLY A 123 -10.18 0.64 -43.65
CA GLY A 123 -10.89 1.91 -43.51
C GLY A 123 -12.42 1.81 -43.44
N LYS A 124 -13.01 0.61 -43.45
CA LYS A 124 -14.47 0.41 -43.34
C LYS A 124 -14.82 0.03 -41.88
N PRO A 125 -15.79 0.72 -41.24
CA PRO A 125 -16.22 0.41 -39.90
C PRO A 125 -16.71 -1.03 -39.72
N VAL A 126 -16.37 -1.64 -38.56
CA VAL A 126 -16.88 -2.94 -38.11
C VAL A 126 -18.05 -2.69 -37.16
N ASN A 127 -19.16 -3.43 -37.35
CA ASN A 127 -20.25 -3.39 -36.39
C ASN A 127 -19.84 -4.15 -35.11
N ILE A 128 -19.70 -3.44 -33.99
CA ILE A 128 -19.28 -3.99 -32.69
C ILE A 128 -20.54 -4.30 -31.86
N ILE A 129 -20.75 -5.58 -31.59
CA ILE A 129 -21.85 -6.06 -30.74
C ILE A 129 -21.38 -6.48 -29.31
N SER A 130 -20.07 -6.51 -29.11
CA SER A 130 -19.44 -6.84 -27.83
C SER A 130 -19.23 -5.57 -26.99
N GLY A 131 -18.93 -5.75 -25.70
CA GLY A 131 -18.66 -4.66 -24.76
C GLY A 131 -17.28 -4.75 -24.12
N PRO A 132 -16.94 -3.84 -23.20
CA PRO A 132 -15.70 -3.86 -22.44
C PRO A 132 -15.42 -5.21 -21.76
N SER A 133 -14.15 -5.54 -21.57
CA SER A 133 -13.69 -6.83 -21.00
C SER A 133 -13.99 -8.04 -21.89
N SER A 134 -14.08 -7.87 -23.21
CA SER A 134 -14.37 -8.91 -24.20
C SER A 134 -13.49 -8.77 -25.43
N TYR A 135 -13.94 -9.32 -26.57
CA TYR A 135 -13.27 -9.21 -27.86
C TYR A 135 -14.24 -8.82 -28.97
N VAL A 136 -13.75 -8.02 -29.89
CA VAL A 136 -14.43 -7.78 -31.20
C VAL A 136 -13.99 -8.86 -32.17
N THR A 137 -14.94 -9.64 -32.68
CA THR A 137 -14.67 -10.73 -33.61
C THR A 137 -14.83 -10.25 -35.05
N ILE A 138 -13.80 -10.45 -35.87
CA ILE A 138 -13.78 -10.11 -37.30
C ILE A 138 -13.52 -11.39 -38.08
N ASP A 139 -14.57 -12.09 -38.51
CA ASP A 139 -14.46 -13.33 -39.31
C ASP A 139 -14.58 -13.00 -40.81
N ARG A 140 -13.47 -13.14 -41.54
CA ARG A 140 -13.41 -12.87 -42.95
C ARG A 140 -12.28 -13.61 -43.67
N GLN A 141 -12.28 -13.54 -45.00
CA GLN A 141 -11.15 -13.90 -45.83
C GLN A 141 -10.09 -12.78 -45.75
N TRP A 142 -8.92 -13.09 -45.25
CA TRP A 142 -7.77 -12.19 -45.16
C TRP A 142 -6.78 -12.42 -46.30
N LYS A 143 -6.06 -11.37 -46.68
CA LYS A 143 -4.94 -11.41 -47.61
C LYS A 143 -3.86 -10.41 -47.22
N LYS A 144 -2.64 -10.61 -47.71
CA LYS A 144 -1.54 -9.66 -47.54
C LYS A 144 -1.98 -8.25 -47.96
N GLY A 145 -1.69 -7.27 -47.12
CA GLY A 145 -2.03 -5.87 -47.28
C GLY A 145 -3.35 -5.45 -46.60
N ASP A 146 -4.19 -6.42 -46.17
CA ASP A 146 -5.34 -6.08 -45.33
C ASP A 146 -4.85 -5.56 -43.96
N TYR A 147 -5.60 -4.62 -43.36
CA TYR A 147 -5.30 -4.07 -42.03
C TYR A 147 -6.55 -3.82 -41.23
N VAL A 148 -6.38 -3.81 -39.90
CA VAL A 148 -7.37 -3.43 -38.89
C VAL A 148 -6.83 -2.26 -38.12
N ASP A 149 -7.57 -1.16 -38.08
CA ASP A 149 -7.30 -0.05 -37.17
C ASP A 149 -8.24 -0.17 -36.00
N VAL A 150 -7.69 0.04 -34.82
CA VAL A 150 -8.39 0.04 -33.54
C VAL A 150 -8.13 1.38 -32.87
N HIS A 151 -9.18 2.07 -32.48
CA HIS A 151 -9.14 3.28 -31.64
C HIS A 151 -9.83 2.97 -30.31
N PHE A 152 -9.09 3.14 -29.21
CA PHE A 152 -9.52 2.83 -27.86
C PHE A 152 -9.34 4.06 -26.95
N PRO A 153 -10.33 4.98 -26.92
CA PRO A 153 -10.24 6.23 -26.18
C PRO A 153 -9.94 6.01 -24.70
N MET A 154 -9.06 6.83 -24.13
CA MET A 154 -8.74 6.84 -22.71
C MET A 154 -9.38 8.06 -22.05
N HIS A 155 -10.00 7.84 -20.89
CA HIS A 155 -10.64 8.88 -20.09
C HIS A 155 -10.00 8.98 -18.71
N ASN A 156 -10.06 10.17 -18.15
CA ASN A 156 -9.72 10.35 -16.74
C ASN A 156 -10.81 9.74 -15.87
N SER A 157 -10.42 9.04 -14.82
CA SER A 157 -11.32 8.39 -13.88
C SER A 157 -10.69 8.29 -12.50
N ILE A 158 -11.51 7.97 -11.50
CA ILE A 158 -11.03 7.61 -10.17
C ILE A 158 -11.24 6.12 -9.93
N GLN A 159 -10.41 5.55 -9.09
CA GLN A 159 -10.60 4.21 -8.52
C GLN A 159 -10.52 4.30 -7.01
N TYR A 160 -11.53 3.76 -6.33
CA TYR A 160 -11.54 3.69 -4.88
C TYR A 160 -10.67 2.56 -4.37
N LEU A 161 -9.94 2.81 -3.28
CA LEU A 161 -9.21 1.75 -2.62
C LEU A 161 -10.19 0.77 -1.97
N PRO A 162 -10.10 -0.54 -2.24
CA PRO A 162 -11.01 -1.53 -1.66
C PRO A 162 -11.06 -1.43 -0.13
N ASN A 163 -12.25 -1.42 0.44
CA ASN A 163 -12.54 -1.31 1.89
C ASN A 163 -12.13 0.03 2.55
N VAL A 164 -11.58 0.98 1.80
CA VAL A 164 -11.18 2.32 2.30
C VAL A 164 -11.61 3.37 1.28
N PRO A 165 -12.93 3.59 1.07
CA PRO A 165 -13.45 4.38 -0.04
C PRO A 165 -13.12 5.88 0.03
N GLN A 166 -12.61 6.37 1.17
CA GLN A 166 -12.08 7.72 1.28
C GLN A 166 -10.73 7.92 0.57
N TYR A 167 -10.06 6.82 0.16
CA TYR A 167 -8.84 6.90 -0.63
C TYR A 167 -9.11 6.57 -2.09
N ILE A 168 -8.64 7.43 -2.98
CA ILE A 168 -8.80 7.30 -4.43
C ILE A 168 -7.44 7.28 -5.14
N ALA A 169 -7.39 6.56 -6.26
CA ALA A 169 -6.34 6.67 -7.27
C ALA A 169 -6.88 7.43 -8.49
N LEU A 170 -6.02 8.22 -9.12
CA LEU A 170 -6.34 8.96 -10.35
C LEU A 170 -5.79 8.18 -11.56
N MET A 171 -6.66 7.94 -12.53
CA MET A 171 -6.35 7.11 -13.70
C MET A 171 -6.57 7.89 -15.00
N HIS A 172 -5.77 7.59 -16.02
CA HIS A 172 -6.07 7.93 -17.40
C HIS A 172 -6.11 6.63 -18.23
N GLY A 173 -7.30 6.20 -18.64
CA GLY A 173 -7.47 4.85 -19.15
C GLY A 173 -6.92 3.81 -18.17
N PRO A 174 -5.97 2.94 -18.58
CA PRO A 174 -5.33 1.97 -17.68
C PRO A 174 -4.13 2.53 -16.91
N ILE A 175 -3.79 3.80 -17.08
CA ILE A 175 -2.56 4.40 -16.55
C ILE A 175 -2.85 5.02 -15.18
N LEU A 176 -2.15 4.53 -14.15
CA LEU A 176 -2.13 5.13 -12.83
C LEU A 176 -1.30 6.43 -12.89
N LEU A 177 -1.89 7.53 -12.46
CA LEU A 177 -1.24 8.82 -12.32
C LEU A 177 -0.72 8.99 -10.89
N ALA A 178 0.48 9.51 -10.75
CA ALA A 178 1.13 9.70 -9.46
C ALA A 178 1.81 11.07 -9.38
N MET A 179 1.99 11.55 -8.14
CA MET A 179 2.70 12.78 -7.84
C MET A 179 4.07 12.46 -7.26
N LYS A 180 5.12 13.11 -7.74
CA LYS A 180 6.41 13.19 -7.04
C LYS A 180 6.24 14.02 -5.77
N THR A 181 6.81 13.58 -4.64
CA THR A 181 6.67 14.31 -3.38
C THR A 181 7.98 14.64 -2.69
N GLY A 182 9.11 14.38 -3.34
CA GLY A 182 10.44 14.71 -2.85
C GLY A 182 11.46 13.63 -3.13
N THR A 183 12.72 13.97 -2.90
CA THR A 183 13.88 13.07 -3.07
C THR A 183 14.72 12.95 -1.79
N GLU A 184 14.23 13.52 -0.70
CA GLU A 184 14.90 13.50 0.59
C GLU A 184 14.83 12.11 1.23
N ASP A 185 15.91 11.71 1.92
CA ASP A 185 16.00 10.48 2.71
C ASP A 185 15.49 9.24 1.96
N LEU A 186 16.10 8.96 0.81
CA LEU A 186 15.86 7.73 0.02
C LEU A 186 16.86 6.63 0.44
N ALA A 187 17.00 6.40 1.74
CA ALA A 187 17.92 5.40 2.27
C ALA A 187 17.63 4.01 1.67
N HIS A 188 18.67 3.30 1.26
CA HIS A 188 18.58 2.00 0.58
C HIS A 188 17.77 2.03 -0.73
N LEU A 189 17.80 3.16 -1.46
CA LEU A 189 17.13 3.26 -2.77
C LEU A 189 17.56 2.15 -3.73
N ILE A 190 18.87 1.84 -3.73
CA ILE A 190 19.43 0.62 -4.33
C ILE A 190 19.82 -0.27 -3.16
N ALA A 191 19.22 -1.43 -3.07
CA ALA A 191 19.42 -2.35 -1.97
C ALA A 191 20.76 -3.08 -2.08
N ASP A 192 21.35 -3.35 -0.94
CA ASP A 192 22.42 -4.32 -0.82
C ASP A 192 21.87 -5.78 -0.84
N ASP A 193 22.70 -6.77 -0.67
CA ASP A 193 22.34 -8.19 -0.61
C ASP A 193 21.83 -8.64 0.77
N SER A 194 21.63 -7.70 1.71
CA SER A 194 21.15 -8.01 3.05
C SER A 194 19.77 -8.66 3.01
N ARG A 195 19.48 -9.48 4.02
CA ARG A 195 18.22 -10.25 4.13
C ARG A 195 16.94 -9.40 4.02
N PHE A 196 17.00 -8.13 4.40
CA PHE A 196 15.88 -7.21 4.40
C PHE A 196 16.10 -6.00 3.48
N GLY A 197 17.08 -6.06 2.59
CA GLY A 197 17.40 -4.99 1.64
C GLY A 197 16.25 -4.61 0.70
N GLN A 198 15.23 -5.48 0.57
CA GLN A 198 14.04 -5.21 -0.25
C GLN A 198 13.09 -4.14 0.33
N TYR A 199 13.33 -3.66 1.55
CA TYR A 199 12.53 -2.61 2.17
C TYR A 199 13.15 -1.23 1.98
N ALA A 200 12.36 -0.25 1.61
CA ALA A 200 12.76 1.15 1.60
C ALA A 200 13.07 1.61 3.03
N GLY A 201 14.34 1.96 3.29
CA GLY A 201 14.87 2.22 4.64
C GLY A 201 14.64 3.65 5.14
N GLY A 202 14.20 4.58 4.29
CA GLY A 202 14.00 5.98 4.66
C GLY A 202 12.82 6.21 5.60
N LYS A 203 12.85 7.35 6.27
CA LYS A 203 11.84 7.75 7.25
C LYS A 203 10.41 7.68 6.68
N LYS A 204 9.50 7.08 7.42
CA LYS A 204 8.06 7.11 7.14
C LYS A 204 7.50 8.46 7.59
N LEU A 205 7.12 9.29 6.60
CA LEU A 205 6.54 10.60 6.89
C LEU A 205 5.12 10.45 7.46
N PRO A 206 4.66 11.41 8.32
CA PRO A 206 3.31 11.39 8.88
C PRO A 206 2.23 11.41 7.79
N ILE A 207 1.22 10.54 7.92
CA ILE A 207 0.15 10.41 6.92
C ILE A 207 -0.78 11.63 6.93
N ASP A 208 -1.02 12.21 8.10
CA ASP A 208 -1.84 13.40 8.31
C ASP A 208 -1.25 14.68 7.67
N GLN A 209 0.04 14.65 7.34
CA GLN A 209 0.73 15.71 6.60
C GLN A 209 0.84 15.41 5.08
N ALA A 210 0.25 14.34 4.61
CA ALA A 210 0.22 14.04 3.18
C ALA A 210 -0.76 14.96 2.44
N PRO A 211 -0.54 15.25 1.15
CA PRO A 211 -1.50 15.95 0.32
C PRO A 211 -2.89 15.29 0.35
N MET A 212 -3.93 16.07 0.59
CA MET A 212 -5.33 15.64 0.59
C MET A 212 -6.13 16.42 -0.44
N LEU A 213 -7.07 15.76 -1.10
CA LEU A 213 -7.92 16.40 -2.12
C LEU A 213 -9.26 16.80 -1.49
N ILE A 214 -9.68 18.02 -1.71
CA ILE A 214 -10.96 18.56 -1.23
C ILE A 214 -11.83 18.92 -2.42
N ASN A 215 -12.98 18.27 -2.54
CA ASN A 215 -13.95 18.59 -3.59
C ASN A 215 -15.36 18.30 -3.10
N ALA A 216 -16.31 19.13 -3.50
CA ALA A 216 -17.73 18.96 -3.15
C ALA A 216 -18.28 17.60 -3.64
N ASN A 217 -17.82 17.15 -4.79
CA ASN A 217 -18.13 15.84 -5.36
C ASN A 217 -16.82 15.13 -5.73
N ILE A 218 -16.52 14.03 -5.05
CA ILE A 218 -15.27 13.27 -5.26
C ILE A 218 -15.14 12.75 -6.71
N GLU A 219 -16.27 12.34 -7.33
CA GLU A 219 -16.28 11.85 -8.71
C GLU A 219 -15.82 12.93 -9.73
N ASP A 220 -16.02 14.19 -9.43
CA ASP A 220 -15.63 15.30 -10.31
C ASP A 220 -14.13 15.59 -10.28
N ILE A 221 -13.38 15.03 -9.33
CA ILE A 221 -11.92 15.23 -9.25
C ILE A 221 -11.23 14.80 -10.56
N ALA A 222 -11.66 13.69 -11.17
CA ALA A 222 -11.11 13.23 -12.45
C ALA A 222 -11.27 14.27 -13.57
N ASN A 223 -12.35 15.06 -13.56
CA ASN A 223 -12.64 16.11 -14.54
C ASN A 223 -11.73 17.34 -14.37
N THR A 224 -11.04 17.46 -13.22
CA THR A 224 -10.11 18.57 -12.95
C THR A 224 -8.70 18.31 -13.47
N LEU A 225 -8.44 17.13 -14.03
CA LEU A 225 -7.16 16.77 -14.64
C LEU A 225 -7.03 17.43 -16.02
N MET A 226 -6.09 18.36 -16.15
CA MET A 226 -5.81 19.07 -17.39
C MET A 226 -4.48 18.59 -17.99
N PRO A 227 -4.42 18.14 -19.23
CA PRO A 227 -3.18 17.68 -19.84
C PRO A 227 -2.16 18.80 -19.93
N ILE A 228 -0.88 18.46 -19.72
CA ILE A 228 0.23 19.41 -19.85
C ILE A 228 0.75 19.37 -21.28
N GLU A 229 0.74 20.52 -21.97
CA GLU A 229 1.22 20.62 -23.34
C GLU A 229 2.70 20.18 -23.44
N GLY A 230 3.00 19.37 -24.43
CA GLY A 230 4.35 18.83 -24.69
C GLY A 230 4.80 17.72 -23.74
N LYS A 231 4.01 17.34 -22.75
CA LYS A 231 4.30 16.24 -21.83
C LYS A 231 3.20 15.15 -21.94
N PRO A 232 3.34 14.14 -22.78
CA PRO A 232 2.34 13.09 -22.91
C PRO A 232 2.03 12.42 -21.55
N LEU A 233 0.76 12.15 -21.27
CA LEU A 233 0.26 11.50 -20.04
C LEU A 233 0.56 12.27 -18.73
N HIS A 234 1.04 13.51 -18.80
CA HIS A 234 1.20 14.38 -17.64
C HIS A 234 0.02 15.34 -17.51
N TYR A 235 -0.40 15.59 -16.29
CA TYR A 235 -1.60 16.36 -16.00
C TYR A 235 -1.36 17.36 -14.86
N MET A 236 -2.02 18.52 -14.95
CA MET A 236 -2.22 19.41 -13.81
C MET A 236 -3.53 19.07 -13.13
N LEU A 237 -3.50 18.85 -11.83
CA LEU A 237 -4.69 18.60 -11.01
C LEU A 237 -5.24 19.92 -10.49
N ASN A 238 -6.36 20.38 -11.02
CA ASN A 238 -7.02 21.65 -10.67
C ASN A 238 -8.14 21.45 -9.65
N THR A 239 -7.84 20.81 -8.52
CA THR A 239 -8.72 20.71 -7.36
C THR A 239 -8.02 21.27 -6.14
N LYS A 240 -8.79 21.67 -5.12
CA LYS A 240 -8.22 22.14 -3.85
C LYS A 240 -7.40 20.99 -3.22
N MET A 241 -6.19 21.32 -2.83
CA MET A 241 -5.27 20.36 -2.21
C MET A 241 -4.74 20.95 -0.90
N GLU A 242 -5.03 20.30 0.20
CA GLU A 242 -4.41 20.60 1.50
C GLU A 242 -3.08 19.86 1.62
N ASN A 243 -2.12 20.47 2.32
CA ASN A 243 -0.74 19.99 2.41
C ASN A 243 -0.07 19.76 1.03
N GLY A 244 -0.54 20.46 0.00
CA GLY A 244 -0.06 20.30 -1.37
C GLY A 244 1.40 20.73 -1.53
N ILE A 245 2.15 19.99 -2.35
CA ILE A 245 3.54 20.27 -2.71
C ILE A 245 3.57 20.95 -4.08
N HIS A 246 2.87 20.36 -5.03
CA HIS A 246 2.59 20.86 -6.39
C HIS A 246 1.39 20.10 -6.95
N ASN A 247 0.95 20.44 -8.17
CA ASN A 247 -0.25 19.85 -8.77
C ASN A 247 0.05 18.95 -9.98
N GLU A 248 1.32 18.76 -10.36
CA GLU A 248 1.69 17.96 -11.52
C GLU A 248 1.60 16.48 -11.18
N LEU A 249 0.88 15.72 -12.01
CA LEU A 249 0.80 14.27 -12.00
C LEU A 249 1.47 13.71 -13.25
N MET A 250 2.08 12.56 -13.10
CA MET A 250 2.76 11.84 -14.17
C MET A 250 2.40 10.35 -14.17
N PRO A 251 2.64 9.62 -15.25
CA PRO A 251 2.47 8.17 -15.24
C PRO A 251 3.30 7.52 -14.14
N PHE A 252 2.68 6.70 -13.28
CA PHE A 252 3.41 6.02 -12.21
C PHE A 252 4.56 5.14 -12.74
N PHE A 253 4.43 4.61 -13.95
CA PHE A 253 5.48 3.79 -14.56
C PHE A 253 6.74 4.58 -14.98
N GLU A 254 6.66 5.91 -15.06
CA GLU A 254 7.82 6.80 -15.32
C GLU A 254 8.42 7.36 -14.03
N LEU A 255 7.75 7.17 -12.88
CA LEU A 255 8.18 7.75 -11.63
C LEU A 255 9.21 6.84 -10.95
N HIS A 256 10.47 7.26 -10.95
CA HIS A 256 11.59 6.60 -10.31
C HIS A 256 12.29 7.55 -9.35
N ASP A 257 13.13 7.01 -8.45
CA ASP A 257 14.06 7.73 -7.55
C ASP A 257 13.43 8.90 -6.81
N SER A 258 12.20 8.69 -6.33
CA SER A 258 11.45 9.72 -5.64
C SER A 258 10.44 9.12 -4.67
N ARG A 259 10.14 9.87 -3.63
CA ARG A 259 8.91 9.69 -2.87
C ARG A 259 7.72 10.03 -3.74
N TYR A 260 6.56 9.40 -3.48
CA TYR A 260 5.39 9.57 -4.33
C TYR A 260 4.07 9.47 -3.58
N MET A 261 3.02 9.93 -4.26
CA MET A 261 1.62 9.65 -3.94
C MET A 261 0.98 8.98 -5.13
N MET A 262 0.30 7.84 -4.91
CA MET A 262 -0.55 7.17 -5.88
C MET A 262 -2.00 7.03 -5.40
N TYR A 263 -2.23 7.19 -4.08
CA TYR A 263 -3.54 7.25 -3.46
C TYR A 263 -3.64 8.54 -2.65
N TRP A 264 -4.80 9.19 -2.74
CA TRP A 264 -5.10 10.43 -2.02
C TRP A 264 -6.29 10.22 -1.11
N LEU A 265 -6.20 10.71 0.12
CA LEU A 265 -7.37 10.97 0.93
C LEU A 265 -8.17 12.07 0.23
N ALA A 266 -9.39 11.76 -0.20
CA ALA A 266 -10.30 12.67 -0.90
C ALA A 266 -11.55 12.89 -0.06
N LEU A 267 -11.82 14.14 0.30
CA LEU A 267 -12.86 14.52 1.23
C LEU A 267 -13.77 15.61 0.64
N SER A 268 -15.05 15.61 1.02
CA SER A 268 -15.90 16.80 0.87
C SER A 268 -15.46 17.88 1.87
N GLU A 269 -15.87 19.12 1.67
CA GLU A 269 -15.61 20.22 2.62
C GLU A 269 -16.15 19.89 4.04
N GLU A 270 -17.32 19.28 4.13
CA GLU A 270 -17.91 18.85 5.41
C GLU A 270 -17.09 17.73 6.08
N SER A 271 -16.70 16.71 5.30
CA SER A 271 -15.88 15.60 5.78
C SER A 271 -14.49 16.07 6.20
N TYR A 272 -13.92 17.05 5.50
CA TYR A 272 -12.63 17.65 5.85
C TYR A 272 -12.71 18.40 7.18
N LYS A 273 -13.78 19.17 7.41
CA LYS A 273 -14.00 19.81 8.71
C LYS A 273 -14.08 18.78 9.85
N SER A 274 -14.86 17.72 9.65
CA SER A 274 -14.98 16.63 10.62
C SER A 274 -13.64 15.93 10.87
N TYR A 275 -12.81 15.79 9.83
CA TYR A 275 -11.46 15.25 9.93
C TYR A 275 -10.57 16.13 10.81
N LEU A 276 -10.57 17.45 10.60
CA LEU A 276 -9.82 18.41 11.41
C LEU A 276 -10.27 18.41 12.88
N ASP A 277 -11.59 18.38 13.13
CA ASP A 277 -12.15 18.31 14.49
C ASP A 277 -11.71 17.02 15.20
N ASN A 278 -11.66 15.89 14.48
CA ASN A 278 -11.15 14.63 15.00
C ASN A 278 -9.65 14.69 15.34
N LEU A 279 -8.84 15.27 14.46
CA LEU A 279 -7.39 15.46 14.72
C LEU A 279 -7.16 16.33 15.94
N ALA A 280 -7.89 17.45 16.04
CA ALA A 280 -7.80 18.36 17.19
C ALA A 280 -8.18 17.65 18.50
N ARG A 281 -9.24 16.84 18.48
CA ARG A 281 -9.65 16.04 19.65
C ARG A 281 -8.58 15.01 20.03
N GLN A 282 -8.05 14.25 19.09
CA GLN A 282 -7.00 13.27 19.34
C GLN A 282 -5.74 13.92 19.91
N GLU A 283 -5.38 15.10 19.42
CA GLU A 283 -4.24 15.85 19.93
C GLU A 283 -4.49 16.35 21.37
N GLN A 284 -5.69 16.85 21.68
CA GLN A 284 -6.08 17.22 23.05
C GLN A 284 -6.05 16.02 24.00
N GLU A 285 -6.58 14.87 23.60
CA GLU A 285 -6.55 13.63 24.36
C GLU A 285 -5.11 13.16 24.61
N ARG A 286 -4.24 13.26 23.59
CA ARG A 286 -2.82 12.95 23.69
C ARG A 286 -2.12 13.87 24.69
N GLN A 287 -2.33 15.18 24.59
CA GLN A 287 -1.76 16.17 25.49
C GLN A 287 -2.25 15.97 26.94
N ALA A 288 -3.55 15.72 27.13
CA ALA A 288 -4.12 15.42 28.44
C ALA A 288 -3.51 14.15 29.06
N LEU A 289 -3.30 13.11 28.24
CA LEU A 289 -2.63 11.89 28.69
C LEU A 289 -1.17 12.16 29.07
N GLU A 290 -0.42 12.89 28.25
CA GLU A 290 0.98 13.22 28.55
C GLU A 290 1.10 14.07 29.84
N ALA A 291 0.21 15.03 30.06
CA ALA A 291 0.20 15.84 31.28
C ALA A 291 -0.07 15.02 32.55
N ARG A 292 -0.82 13.94 32.43
CA ARG A 292 -1.06 12.98 33.55
C ARG A 292 0.03 11.92 33.65
N THR A 293 0.86 11.74 32.65
CA THR A 293 1.90 10.70 32.63
C THR A 293 3.01 11.07 33.60
N VAL A 294 3.35 10.14 34.47
CA VAL A 294 4.46 10.24 35.41
C VAL A 294 5.68 9.51 34.85
N ASP A 295 5.43 8.34 34.27
CA ASP A 295 6.47 7.53 33.67
C ASP A 295 5.88 6.64 32.59
N LYS A 296 6.69 6.24 31.58
CA LYS A 296 6.28 5.34 30.51
C LYS A 296 7.43 4.50 29.96
N VAL A 297 7.15 3.26 29.61
CA VAL A 297 8.08 2.38 28.91
C VAL A 297 7.41 1.82 27.66
N GLN A 298 8.18 1.72 26.59
CA GLN A 298 7.80 1.05 25.35
C GLN A 298 8.41 -0.36 25.36
N PRO A 299 7.62 -1.41 25.67
CA PRO A 299 8.11 -2.77 25.67
C PRO A 299 8.68 -3.19 24.33
N GLY A 300 9.81 -3.91 24.35
CA GLY A 300 10.50 -4.37 23.12
C GLY A 300 11.45 -3.36 22.50
N GLU A 301 11.50 -2.12 22.95
CA GLU A 301 12.50 -1.14 22.54
C GLU A 301 13.68 -1.15 23.51
N GLN A 302 14.89 -1.33 23.01
CA GLN A 302 16.09 -1.57 23.82
C GLN A 302 16.37 -0.45 24.82
N GLN A 303 16.37 0.81 24.40
CA GLN A 303 16.72 1.93 25.27
C GLN A 303 15.67 2.16 26.38
N PRO A 304 14.35 2.25 26.10
CA PRO A 304 13.33 2.36 27.15
C PRO A 304 13.37 1.22 28.17
N GLU A 305 13.58 -0.01 27.74
CA GLU A 305 13.67 -1.16 28.64
C GLU A 305 14.94 -1.14 29.50
N THR A 306 16.07 -0.69 28.94
CA THR A 306 17.32 -0.52 29.69
C THR A 306 17.18 0.56 30.77
N ASP A 307 16.58 1.70 30.44
CA ASP A 307 16.37 2.83 31.36
C ASP A 307 15.46 2.43 32.51
N HIS A 308 14.49 1.54 32.28
CA HIS A 308 13.57 1.00 33.28
C HIS A 308 14.05 -0.30 33.93
N LYS A 309 15.34 -0.63 33.79
CA LYS A 309 15.96 -1.82 34.39
C LYS A 309 15.07 -3.07 34.22
N MET A 310 14.73 -3.36 32.98
CA MET A 310 13.89 -4.51 32.62
C MET A 310 14.50 -5.81 33.15
N GLU A 311 13.67 -6.62 33.82
CA GLU A 311 14.01 -7.97 34.28
C GLU A 311 13.03 -8.98 33.68
N THR A 312 13.54 -10.14 33.33
CA THR A 312 12.74 -11.25 32.79
C THR A 312 13.44 -12.57 33.07
N ASP A 313 12.69 -13.64 33.23
CA ASP A 313 13.22 -15.01 33.21
C ASP A 313 13.11 -15.60 31.80
N ARG A 314 12.02 -15.33 31.08
CA ARG A 314 11.82 -15.72 29.67
C ARG A 314 10.68 -14.90 29.06
N SER A 315 11.02 -13.99 28.16
CA SER A 315 10.03 -13.21 27.41
C SER A 315 10.42 -13.07 25.94
N GLN A 316 9.47 -12.68 25.11
CA GLN A 316 9.64 -12.52 23.65
C GLN A 316 9.31 -11.08 23.27
N VAL A 317 10.06 -10.55 22.30
CA VAL A 317 9.76 -9.28 21.65
C VAL A 317 9.17 -9.56 20.27
N GLY A 318 8.18 -8.78 19.88
CA GLY A 318 7.61 -8.79 18.54
C GLY A 318 7.20 -7.41 18.11
N ASN A 319 6.62 -7.33 16.91
CA ASN A 319 6.17 -6.08 16.31
C ASN A 319 4.83 -6.30 15.60
N THR A 320 3.91 -5.36 15.77
CA THR A 320 2.64 -5.30 15.03
C THR A 320 2.40 -3.86 14.60
N ASN A 321 2.18 -3.63 13.31
CA ASN A 321 1.97 -2.29 12.76
C ASN A 321 3.07 -1.28 13.14
N ASP A 322 4.33 -1.71 13.07
CA ASP A 322 5.52 -0.92 13.45
C ASP A 322 5.60 -0.52 14.94
N VAL A 323 4.81 -1.13 15.81
CA VAL A 323 4.87 -0.93 17.26
C VAL A 323 5.39 -2.19 17.92
N PHE A 324 6.46 -2.07 18.69
CA PHE A 324 7.04 -3.18 19.43
C PHE A 324 6.19 -3.56 20.65
N TYR A 325 6.26 -4.82 21.01
CA TYR A 325 5.63 -5.37 22.21
C TYR A 325 6.52 -6.39 22.90
N ARG A 326 6.17 -6.70 24.15
CA ARG A 326 6.72 -7.85 24.89
C ARG A 326 5.61 -8.77 25.36
N ASP A 327 5.89 -10.08 25.33
CA ASP A 327 5.03 -11.16 25.80
C ASP A 327 5.85 -12.16 26.63
N ALA A 328 5.22 -12.81 27.59
CA ALA A 328 5.75 -13.99 28.28
C ALA A 328 4.65 -15.04 28.46
N ARG A 329 5.04 -16.31 28.65
CA ARG A 329 4.13 -17.45 28.65
C ARG A 329 4.45 -18.43 29.79
N ASP A 330 3.48 -19.26 30.16
CA ASP A 330 3.67 -20.44 30.98
C ASP A 330 4.40 -20.16 32.32
N GLY A 331 3.89 -19.21 33.11
CA GLY A 331 4.46 -18.82 34.39
C GLY A 331 5.67 -17.88 34.32
N HIS A 332 6.18 -17.62 33.12
CA HIS A 332 7.29 -16.67 32.92
C HIS A 332 6.83 -15.22 33.02
N TYR A 333 7.78 -14.29 33.19
CA TYR A 333 7.48 -12.90 33.47
C TYR A 333 8.44 -11.92 32.77
N PHE A 334 8.03 -10.66 32.77
CA PHE A 334 8.89 -9.49 32.58
C PHE A 334 8.44 -8.34 33.52
N SER A 335 9.35 -7.42 33.81
CA SER A 335 9.08 -6.33 34.73
C SER A 335 9.88 -5.06 34.39
N TYR A 336 9.40 -3.93 34.87
CA TYR A 336 10.02 -2.61 34.70
C TYR A 336 10.07 -1.86 36.02
N LEU A 337 11.18 -1.17 36.31
CA LEU A 337 11.30 -0.26 37.44
C LEU A 337 10.80 1.12 37.00
N MET A 338 9.63 1.52 37.48
CA MET A 338 8.94 2.73 37.04
C MET A 338 9.01 3.84 38.11
N GLN A 339 9.18 5.08 37.63
CA GLN A 339 9.24 6.27 38.48
C GLN A 339 7.83 6.66 38.95
N THR A 340 7.65 6.90 40.23
CA THR A 340 6.37 7.35 40.81
C THR A 340 6.30 8.86 41.04
N GLY A 341 7.44 9.55 40.98
CA GLY A 341 7.54 10.97 41.32
C GLY A 341 7.10 11.28 42.76
N SER A 342 7.21 10.28 43.67
CA SER A 342 6.70 10.36 45.07
C SER A 342 5.19 10.57 45.21
N LEU A 343 4.43 10.31 44.13
CA LEU A 343 2.97 10.38 44.13
C LEU A 343 2.37 9.09 44.68
N THR A 344 1.21 9.21 45.34
CA THR A 344 0.51 8.08 45.96
C THR A 344 -0.80 7.71 45.30
N GLU A 345 -1.24 8.49 44.32
CA GLU A 345 -2.48 8.28 43.58
C GLU A 345 -2.17 8.09 42.10
N LEU A 346 -1.75 6.88 41.77
CA LEU A 346 -1.38 6.49 40.38
C LEU A 346 -2.19 5.28 39.91
N SER A 347 -2.36 5.23 38.63
CA SER A 347 -2.86 4.05 37.92
C SER A 347 -1.87 3.59 36.86
N LEU A 348 -1.85 2.29 36.63
CA LEU A 348 -1.14 1.67 35.53
C LEU A 348 -2.07 1.63 34.29
N ARG A 349 -1.66 2.25 33.18
CA ARG A 349 -2.35 2.19 31.90
C ARG A 349 -1.54 1.30 30.95
N LEU A 350 -2.18 0.29 30.41
CA LEU A 350 -1.58 -0.67 29.49
C LEU A 350 -2.21 -0.57 28.11
N LYS A 351 -1.39 -0.77 27.08
CA LYS A 351 -1.81 -0.83 25.66
C LYS A 351 -1.70 -2.25 25.16
N TYR A 352 -2.81 -2.78 24.63
CA TYR A 352 -2.94 -4.11 24.06
C TYR A 352 -3.32 -4.06 22.60
N TRP A 353 -3.08 -5.17 21.88
CA TRP A 353 -3.67 -5.40 20.56
C TRP A 353 -4.90 -6.29 20.67
N GLY A 354 -5.94 -5.96 19.93
CA GLY A 354 -7.12 -6.80 19.83
C GLY A 354 -6.78 -8.13 19.15
N VAL A 355 -7.13 -9.23 19.78
CA VAL A 355 -6.78 -10.57 19.33
C VAL A 355 -8.01 -11.41 19.01
N GLY A 356 -7.85 -12.35 18.08
CA GLY A 356 -8.84 -13.38 17.78
C GLY A 356 -9.09 -14.34 18.96
N GLU A 357 -10.20 -15.08 18.91
CA GLU A 357 -10.75 -15.91 19.98
C GLU A 357 -9.87 -17.08 20.43
N TRP A 358 -8.80 -17.40 19.72
CA TRP A 358 -7.98 -18.62 19.87
C TRP A 358 -6.72 -18.47 20.74
N LYS A 359 -6.46 -17.28 21.31
CA LYS A 359 -5.33 -17.05 22.23
C LYS A 359 -5.82 -16.88 23.66
N SER A 360 -5.19 -17.60 24.60
CA SER A 360 -5.51 -17.52 26.02
C SER A 360 -4.59 -16.52 26.72
N HIS A 361 -5.10 -15.32 27.01
CA HIS A 361 -4.41 -14.22 27.66
C HIS A 361 -4.84 -14.10 29.12
N GLU A 362 -4.12 -14.78 30.02
CA GLU A 362 -4.36 -14.75 31.46
C GLU A 362 -3.04 -14.54 32.21
N PHE A 363 -2.97 -13.47 33.01
CA PHE A 363 -1.76 -13.08 33.71
C PHE A 363 -2.04 -12.23 34.95
N ASP A 364 -1.04 -12.11 35.79
CA ASP A 364 -1.06 -11.28 36.98
C ASP A 364 -0.26 -10.00 36.77
N ILE A 365 -0.76 -8.89 37.32
CA ILE A 365 -0.05 -7.62 37.48
C ILE A 365 0.33 -7.48 38.94
N LEU A 366 1.65 -7.33 39.21
CA LEU A 366 2.18 -7.11 40.54
C LEU A 366 2.91 -5.76 40.58
N VAL A 367 2.88 -5.13 41.76
CA VAL A 367 3.69 -3.96 42.07
C VAL A 367 4.51 -4.30 43.31
N ASP A 368 5.85 -4.29 43.19
CA ASP A 368 6.80 -4.75 44.23
C ASP A 368 6.41 -6.13 44.80
N ASP A 369 6.14 -7.07 43.88
CA ASP A 369 5.72 -8.46 44.15
C ASP A 369 4.36 -8.62 44.87
N VAL A 370 3.60 -7.53 45.04
CA VAL A 370 2.23 -7.57 45.56
C VAL A 370 1.24 -7.60 44.40
N LEU A 371 0.37 -8.59 44.37
CA LEU A 371 -0.67 -8.74 43.33
C LEU A 371 -1.66 -7.57 43.42
N ILE A 372 -1.81 -6.81 42.34
CA ILE A 372 -2.79 -5.73 42.21
C ILE A 372 -3.97 -6.09 41.31
N LYS A 373 -3.74 -6.99 40.36
CA LYS A 373 -4.79 -7.40 39.41
C LYS A 373 -4.51 -8.78 38.78
N GLU A 374 -5.51 -9.63 38.76
CA GLU A 374 -5.60 -10.77 37.87
C GLU A 374 -6.30 -10.32 36.60
N VAL A 375 -5.67 -10.56 35.45
CA VAL A 375 -6.18 -10.14 34.13
C VAL A 375 -6.54 -11.36 33.31
N ASN A 376 -7.74 -11.33 32.73
CA ASN A 376 -8.14 -12.28 31.69
C ASN A 376 -8.66 -11.50 30.49
N ASN A 377 -7.86 -11.46 29.42
CA ASN A 377 -8.19 -10.82 28.16
C ASN A 377 -8.55 -11.85 27.06
N THR A 378 -8.71 -13.13 27.40
CA THR A 378 -9.09 -14.20 26.47
C THR A 378 -10.42 -13.87 25.81
N GLY A 379 -10.42 -13.70 24.49
CA GLY A 379 -11.62 -13.39 23.71
C GLY A 379 -12.27 -12.01 24.00
N LYS A 380 -11.65 -11.17 24.83
CA LYS A 380 -12.20 -9.87 25.24
C LYS A 380 -12.21 -8.85 24.09
N TYR A 381 -11.17 -8.88 23.26
CA TYR A 381 -11.01 -7.93 22.15
C TYR A 381 -11.05 -8.69 20.83
N ARG A 382 -12.06 -8.39 19.99
CA ARG A 382 -12.32 -9.09 18.73
C ARG A 382 -11.99 -8.29 17.47
N ILE A 383 -11.61 -7.02 17.64
CA ILE A 383 -11.30 -6.10 16.55
C ILE A 383 -9.79 -5.85 16.57
N SER A 384 -9.14 -5.93 15.40
CA SER A 384 -7.70 -5.69 15.23
C SER A 384 -7.36 -4.20 15.33
N GLU A 385 -7.42 -3.68 16.57
CA GLU A 385 -7.06 -2.30 16.93
C GLU A 385 -6.43 -2.24 18.33
N PHE A 386 -5.72 -1.15 18.64
CA PHE A 386 -5.18 -0.95 19.96
C PHE A 386 -6.27 -0.68 21.00
N LYS A 387 -6.19 -1.37 22.13
CA LYS A 387 -7.06 -1.22 23.28
C LYS A 387 -6.26 -0.79 24.50
N TYR A 388 -6.91 -0.08 25.39
CA TYR A 388 -6.27 0.46 26.60
C TYR A 388 -7.08 0.08 27.83
N GLU A 389 -6.36 -0.34 28.88
CA GLU A 389 -6.94 -0.65 30.18
C GLU A 389 -6.19 0.10 31.26
N VAL A 390 -6.91 0.50 32.31
CA VAL A 390 -6.35 1.24 33.43
C VAL A 390 -6.57 0.45 34.71
N TYR A 391 -5.52 0.25 35.46
CA TYR A 391 -5.51 -0.50 36.72
C TYR A 391 -5.03 0.40 37.86
N PRO A 392 -5.90 0.75 38.85
CA PRO A 392 -5.49 1.54 40.01
C PRO A 392 -4.41 0.82 40.81
N ILE A 393 -3.40 1.55 41.27
CA ILE A 393 -2.38 1.03 42.16
C ILE A 393 -2.78 1.43 43.60
N PRO A 394 -2.87 0.47 44.54
CA PRO A 394 -3.15 0.79 45.95
C PRO A 394 -2.14 1.78 46.51
N SER A 395 -2.61 2.87 47.10
CA SER A 395 -1.77 4.00 47.59
C SER A 395 -0.73 3.57 48.65
N ASN A 396 -1.03 2.54 49.43
CA ASN A 396 -0.08 1.99 50.40
C ASN A 396 1.18 1.38 49.75
N LEU A 397 1.10 0.92 48.50
CA LEU A 397 2.25 0.40 47.74
C LEU A 397 3.14 1.52 47.19
N LEU A 398 2.62 2.73 47.08
CA LEU A 398 3.31 3.92 46.54
C LEU A 398 3.89 4.82 47.63
N LYS A 399 3.33 4.78 48.83
CA LYS A 399 3.68 5.69 49.94
C LYS A 399 5.17 5.62 50.29
N GLY A 400 5.83 6.79 50.21
CA GLY A 400 7.26 6.94 50.55
C GLY A 400 8.23 6.38 49.50
N LYS A 401 7.75 6.02 48.32
CA LYS A 401 8.57 5.46 47.25
C LYS A 401 8.68 6.45 46.08
N THR A 402 9.86 6.54 45.50
CA THR A 402 10.13 7.26 44.25
C THR A 402 10.06 6.36 43.00
N GLN A 403 10.13 5.06 43.22
CA GLN A 403 10.09 4.02 42.19
C GLN A 403 9.34 2.80 42.68
N VAL A 404 8.71 2.05 41.76
CA VAL A 404 8.12 0.75 42.02
C VAL A 404 8.41 -0.20 40.87
N ARG A 405 8.53 -1.49 41.14
CA ARG A 405 8.66 -2.52 40.09
C ARG A 405 7.30 -3.03 39.70
N VAL A 406 6.92 -2.74 38.46
CA VAL A 406 5.72 -3.30 37.83
C VAL A 406 6.10 -4.59 37.10
N LYS A 407 5.43 -5.70 37.45
CA LYS A 407 5.74 -7.05 36.94
C LYS A 407 4.50 -7.69 36.36
N PHE A 408 4.67 -8.35 35.23
CA PHE A 408 3.64 -9.08 34.53
C PHE A 408 4.02 -10.55 34.52
N VAL A 409 3.17 -11.44 35.04
CA VAL A 409 3.43 -12.88 35.18
C VAL A 409 2.35 -13.67 34.48
N ALA A 410 2.70 -14.45 33.46
CA ALA A 410 1.74 -15.34 32.78
C ALA A 410 1.19 -16.41 33.77
N LYS A 411 -0.10 -16.75 33.68
CA LYS A 411 -0.61 -17.93 34.38
C LYS A 411 -0.03 -19.24 33.74
N PRO A 412 0.03 -20.34 34.49
CA PRO A 412 0.48 -21.62 33.94
C PRO A 412 -0.29 -22.01 32.68
N SER A 413 0.43 -22.41 31.63
CA SER A 413 -0.12 -22.77 30.31
C SER A 413 -0.88 -21.63 29.59
N LYS A 414 -0.66 -20.36 30.01
CA LYS A 414 -1.26 -19.18 29.43
C LYS A 414 -0.17 -18.21 28.94
N GLN A 415 -0.59 -17.10 28.37
CA GLN A 415 0.31 -16.02 27.95
C GLN A 415 -0.19 -14.66 28.47
N ILE A 416 0.72 -13.71 28.62
CA ILE A 416 0.36 -12.33 28.96
C ILE A 416 -0.37 -11.70 27.76
N GLY A 417 0.06 -12.03 26.55
CA GLY A 417 -0.31 -11.35 25.34
C GLY A 417 0.59 -10.14 25.08
N GLU A 418 0.38 -9.54 23.94
CA GLU A 418 1.20 -8.44 23.48
C GLU A 418 0.92 -7.17 24.32
N ILE A 419 1.88 -6.73 25.16
CA ILE A 419 1.85 -5.40 25.83
C ILE A 419 2.71 -4.43 25.04
N TYR A 420 2.09 -3.37 24.52
CA TYR A 420 2.70 -2.36 23.62
C TYR A 420 3.11 -1.08 24.32
N GLU A 421 2.54 -0.75 25.46
CA GLU A 421 2.89 0.39 26.30
C GLU A 421 2.56 0.08 27.74
N VAL A 422 3.47 0.47 28.65
CA VAL A 422 3.26 0.47 30.09
C VAL A 422 3.45 1.91 30.57
N ARG A 423 2.42 2.49 31.18
CA ARG A 423 2.42 3.90 31.56
C ARG A 423 1.86 4.07 32.96
N LEU A 424 2.55 4.84 33.80
CA LEU A 424 2.02 5.34 35.07
C LEU A 424 1.37 6.70 34.85
N ILE A 425 0.12 6.84 35.27
CA ILE A 425 -0.66 8.07 35.12
C ILE A 425 -1.22 8.50 36.48
N LYS A 426 -1.30 9.82 36.71
CA LYS A 426 -2.03 10.40 37.84
C LYS A 426 -3.51 10.04 37.74
N ASN A 427 -4.14 9.70 38.86
CA ASN A 427 -5.58 9.58 38.93
C ASN A 427 -6.25 10.95 38.67
N ASN A 428 -7.46 10.95 38.18
CA ASN A 428 -8.21 12.21 37.96
C ASN A 428 -8.60 12.86 39.31
#